data_0b82fcd00d21b41e552d146922e56c01
#
_entry.id   0b82fcd00d21b41e552d146922e56c01
#
_cell.length_a   1.000
_cell.length_b   1.000
_cell.length_c   1.000
_cell.angle_alpha   90.00
_cell.angle_beta   90.00
_cell.angle_gamma   90.00
#
_symmetry.space_group_name_H-M   'P 1'
#
loop_
_entity.id
_entity.type
_entity.pdbx_description
1 polymer ?
#
loop_
_entity_poly.entity_id
_entity_poly.type
_entity_poly.pdbx_seq_one_letter_code
_entity_poly.pdbx_strand_id
1 'polypeptide(L)'
;MLANLITSARILLVPVFLWVLFQADGRGSALRWLAVLVFVLSAATDGVDGAIARRRGEVTTLGKILDPIADKILIGGALVSLSVLGELDWWITGVILVREVGITIYRFAVIRNRVIAASGGGKLKTVMQSILVGFLLSPANWMPFGLQPWVERALIVVALVTTLSSGIAYLVAGAKK
;
A
#
# COMPACT_ATOMS: atom_id res chain seq x y z
N MET A 1 -2.98 5.19 23.89
CA MET A 1 -2.02 4.05 23.98
C MET A 1 -2.31 2.94 22.97
N LEU A 2 -3.56 2.54 22.75
CA LEU A 2 -3.94 1.45 21.85
C LEU A 2 -3.50 1.69 20.39
N ALA A 3 -3.72 2.90 19.84
CA ALA A 3 -3.35 3.25 18.47
C ALA A 3 -1.84 3.05 18.19
N ASN A 4 -0.98 3.51 19.09
CA ASN A 4 0.48 3.35 18.92
C ASN A 4 0.90 1.86 18.97
N LEU A 5 0.24 1.05 19.82
CA LEU A 5 0.52 -0.39 19.91
C LEU A 5 0.20 -1.08 18.58
N ILE A 6 -0.91 -0.71 17.96
CA ILE A 6 -1.38 -1.32 16.71
C ILE A 6 -0.49 -0.88 15.55
N THR A 7 -0.09 0.40 15.46
CA THR A 7 0.90 0.87 14.46
C THR A 7 2.25 0.15 14.64
N SER A 8 2.71 -0.04 15.89
CA SER A 8 3.94 -0.80 16.17
C SER A 8 3.81 -2.26 15.76
N ALA A 9 2.68 -2.90 16.06
CA ALA A 9 2.41 -4.26 15.64
C ALA A 9 2.43 -4.41 14.11
N ARG A 10 1.87 -3.43 13.36
CA ARG A 10 1.93 -3.41 11.88
C ARG A 10 3.36 -3.34 11.39
N ILE A 11 4.20 -2.45 11.95
CA ILE A 11 5.61 -2.35 11.56
C ILE A 11 6.34 -3.68 11.81
N LEU A 12 6.01 -4.40 12.88
CA LEU A 12 6.57 -5.72 13.18
C LEU A 12 6.01 -6.81 12.25
N LEU A 13 4.79 -6.67 11.75
CA LEU A 13 4.20 -7.62 10.80
C LEU A 13 4.82 -7.52 9.40
N VAL A 14 5.39 -6.36 9.02
CA VAL A 14 6.03 -6.23 7.70
C VAL A 14 7.21 -7.21 7.52
N PRO A 15 8.21 -7.29 8.42
CA PRO A 15 9.28 -8.27 8.26
C PRO A 15 8.78 -9.72 8.33
N VAL A 16 7.74 -10.00 9.12
CA VAL A 16 7.10 -11.33 9.15
C VAL A 16 6.46 -11.65 7.79
N PHE A 17 5.72 -10.71 7.22
CA PHE A 17 5.14 -10.84 5.89
C PHE A 17 6.21 -11.11 4.83
N LEU A 18 7.28 -10.30 4.81
CA LEU A 18 8.38 -10.47 3.85
C LEU A 18 9.07 -11.82 4.04
N TRP A 19 9.33 -12.22 5.26
CA TRP A 19 9.92 -13.52 5.55
C TRP A 19 9.06 -14.67 5.02
N VAL A 20 7.75 -14.67 5.32
CA VAL A 20 6.82 -15.70 4.81
C VAL A 20 6.79 -15.70 3.29
N LEU A 21 6.79 -14.51 2.65
CA LEU A 21 6.77 -14.39 1.19
C LEU A 21 8.01 -14.99 0.55
N PHE A 22 9.21 -14.73 1.10
CA PHE A 22 10.47 -15.26 0.57
C PHE A 22 10.69 -16.75 0.90
N GLN A 23 10.00 -17.29 1.90
CA GLN A 23 9.99 -18.74 2.17
C GLN A 23 9.02 -19.51 1.28
N ALA A 24 8.15 -18.81 0.56
CA ALA A 24 7.27 -19.45 -0.39
C ALA A 24 8.07 -19.89 -1.62
N ASP A 25 8.14 -21.20 -1.85
CA ASP A 25 8.80 -21.80 -3.00
C ASP A 25 7.94 -21.59 -4.26
N GLY A 26 8.06 -20.41 -4.85
CA GLY A 26 7.30 -19.95 -6.01
C GLY A 26 5.81 -19.67 -5.74
N ARG A 27 5.08 -19.29 -6.79
CA ARG A 27 3.65 -18.95 -6.72
C ARG A 27 2.71 -20.15 -6.49
N GLY A 28 3.20 -21.38 -6.54
CA GLY A 28 2.40 -22.59 -6.26
C GLY A 28 2.32 -22.95 -4.77
N SER A 29 3.12 -22.34 -3.93
CA SER A 29 3.25 -22.68 -2.52
C SER A 29 2.01 -22.30 -1.69
N ALA A 30 1.59 -23.15 -0.78
CA ALA A 30 0.54 -22.85 0.20
C ALA A 30 0.93 -21.66 1.13
N LEU A 31 2.23 -21.41 1.35
CA LEU A 31 2.73 -20.26 2.10
C LEU A 31 2.33 -18.91 1.47
N ARG A 32 1.99 -18.89 0.17
CA ARG A 32 1.45 -17.71 -0.48
C ARG A 32 0.13 -17.24 0.14
N TRP A 33 -0.76 -18.16 0.47
CA TRP A 33 -1.99 -17.81 1.19
C TRP A 33 -1.72 -17.23 2.57
N LEU A 34 -0.68 -17.73 3.26
CA LEU A 34 -0.25 -17.15 4.53
C LEU A 34 0.31 -15.72 4.33
N ALA A 35 1.11 -15.50 3.29
CA ALA A 35 1.59 -14.15 2.93
C ALA A 35 0.43 -13.19 2.62
N VAL A 36 -0.56 -13.63 1.85
CA VAL A 36 -1.81 -12.86 1.59
C VAL A 36 -2.51 -12.54 2.90
N LEU A 37 -2.70 -13.52 3.78
CA LEU A 37 -3.37 -13.32 5.06
C LEU A 37 -2.64 -12.27 5.92
N VAL A 38 -1.32 -12.40 6.09
CA VAL A 38 -0.52 -11.44 6.88
C VAL A 38 -0.57 -10.04 6.26
N PHE A 39 -0.49 -9.93 4.93
CA PHE A 39 -0.61 -8.66 4.21
C PHE A 39 -1.98 -8.03 4.44
N VAL A 40 -3.07 -8.78 4.24
CA VAL A 40 -4.45 -8.28 4.40
C VAL A 40 -4.72 -7.86 5.84
N LEU A 41 -4.29 -8.65 6.83
CA LEU A 41 -4.40 -8.28 8.24
C LEU A 41 -3.64 -7.00 8.53
N SER A 42 -2.41 -6.84 8.02
CA SER A 42 -1.61 -5.62 8.20
C SER A 42 -2.28 -4.41 7.55
N ALA A 43 -2.82 -4.55 6.35
CA ALA A 43 -3.50 -3.47 5.64
C ALA A 43 -4.87 -3.12 6.27
N ALA A 44 -5.66 -4.12 6.70
CA ALA A 44 -6.96 -3.90 7.33
C ALA A 44 -6.83 -3.22 8.69
N THR A 45 -5.79 -3.57 9.46
CA THR A 45 -5.52 -2.98 10.77
C THR A 45 -5.39 -1.46 10.68
N ASP A 46 -4.79 -0.90 9.61
CA ASP A 46 -4.67 0.55 9.38
C ASP A 46 -6.02 1.28 9.34
N GLY A 47 -6.99 0.70 8.65
CA GLY A 47 -8.33 1.30 8.54
C GLY A 47 -9.09 1.32 9.87
N VAL A 48 -8.95 0.26 10.65
CA VAL A 48 -9.65 0.08 11.94
C VAL A 48 -9.06 0.99 13.01
N ASP A 49 -7.73 1.06 13.11
CA ASP A 49 -7.05 1.87 14.14
C ASP A 49 -7.30 3.35 13.97
N GLY A 50 -7.17 3.85 12.75
CA GLY A 50 -7.47 5.23 12.43
C GLY A 50 -8.92 5.60 12.73
N ALA A 51 -9.88 4.67 12.56
CA ALA A 51 -11.28 4.89 12.90
C ALA A 51 -11.49 4.91 14.44
N ILE A 52 -10.88 3.98 15.17
CA ILE A 52 -10.99 3.88 16.63
C ILE A 52 -10.31 5.08 17.30
N ALA A 53 -9.09 5.44 16.90
CA ALA A 53 -8.34 6.57 17.45
C ALA A 53 -9.11 7.90 17.27
N ARG A 54 -9.72 8.11 16.10
CA ARG A 54 -10.56 9.29 15.83
C ARG A 54 -11.82 9.32 16.71
N ARG A 55 -12.48 8.17 16.93
CA ARG A 55 -13.67 8.09 17.79
C ARG A 55 -13.37 8.31 19.26
N ARG A 56 -12.16 7.95 19.72
CA ARG A 56 -11.75 8.09 21.12
C ARG A 56 -11.00 9.39 21.43
N GLY A 57 -10.70 10.20 20.42
CA GLY A 57 -9.90 11.42 20.60
C GLY A 57 -8.44 11.18 21.02
N GLU A 58 -7.96 9.92 20.95
CA GLU A 58 -6.61 9.51 21.36
C GLU A 58 -5.59 9.60 20.21
N VAL A 59 -5.69 10.63 19.39
CA VAL A 59 -4.78 10.78 18.24
C VAL A 59 -3.44 11.35 18.74
N THR A 60 -2.42 10.50 18.82
CA THR A 60 -1.07 10.91 19.25
C THR A 60 -0.27 11.53 18.08
N THR A 61 0.65 12.44 18.42
CA THR A 61 1.54 13.06 17.41
C THR A 61 2.43 12.01 16.72
N LEU A 62 2.91 11.02 17.48
CA LEU A 62 3.70 9.91 16.96
C LEU A 62 2.88 9.04 16.01
N GLY A 63 1.62 8.70 16.34
CA GLY A 63 0.74 7.94 15.44
C GLY A 63 0.54 8.64 14.10
N LYS A 64 0.29 9.96 14.10
CA LYS A 64 0.12 10.74 12.86
C LYS A 64 1.32 10.68 11.90
N ILE A 65 2.53 10.45 12.43
CA ILE A 65 3.76 10.35 11.63
C ILE A 65 4.01 8.89 11.23
N LEU A 66 3.80 7.96 12.15
CA LEU A 66 4.12 6.53 11.94
C LEU A 66 3.12 5.84 11.01
N ASP A 67 1.83 6.17 11.06
CA ASP A 67 0.81 5.54 10.22
C ASP A 67 1.10 5.67 8.71
N PRO A 68 1.37 6.89 8.16
CA PRO A 68 1.72 7.03 6.74
C PRO A 68 3.03 6.34 6.36
N ILE A 69 3.95 6.17 7.30
CA ILE A 69 5.23 5.48 7.07
C ILE A 69 5.01 3.97 7.03
N ALA A 70 4.28 3.42 7.99
CA ALA A 70 3.98 1.99 8.06
C ALA A 70 3.23 1.48 6.83
N ASP A 71 2.20 2.23 6.37
CA ASP A 71 1.46 1.92 5.13
C ASP A 71 2.39 1.85 3.91
N LYS A 72 3.28 2.83 3.76
CA LYS A 72 4.23 2.87 2.65
C LYS A 72 5.28 1.77 2.71
N ILE A 73 5.74 1.40 3.90
CA ILE A 73 6.68 0.30 4.07
C ILE A 73 6.01 -1.03 3.70
N LEU A 74 4.75 -1.24 4.08
CA LEU A 74 4.01 -2.45 3.74
C LEU A 74 3.80 -2.59 2.23
N ILE A 75 3.17 -1.61 1.60
CA ILE A 75 2.86 -1.65 0.16
C ILE A 75 4.15 -1.58 -0.68
N GLY A 76 5.08 -0.68 -0.33
CA GLY A 76 6.35 -0.54 -1.02
C GLY A 76 7.21 -1.79 -0.89
N GLY A 77 7.31 -2.36 0.30
CA GLY A 77 8.02 -3.62 0.55
C GLY A 77 7.43 -4.78 -0.25
N ALA A 78 6.09 -4.88 -0.30
CA ALA A 78 5.42 -5.90 -1.11
C ALA A 78 5.70 -5.75 -2.61
N LEU A 79 5.59 -4.53 -3.16
CA LEU A 79 5.87 -4.25 -4.58
C LEU A 79 7.33 -4.57 -4.94
N VAL A 80 8.29 -4.14 -4.12
CA VAL A 80 9.71 -4.44 -4.31
C VAL A 80 9.95 -5.94 -4.26
N SER A 81 9.37 -6.65 -3.28
CA SER A 81 9.53 -8.10 -3.16
C SER A 81 8.95 -8.85 -4.35
N LEU A 82 7.79 -8.45 -4.84
CA LEU A 82 7.19 -9.02 -6.06
C LEU A 82 8.07 -8.78 -7.29
N SER A 83 8.74 -7.62 -7.38
CA SER A 83 9.69 -7.34 -8.48
C SER A 83 10.98 -8.15 -8.34
N VAL A 84 11.49 -8.34 -7.12
CA VAL A 84 12.64 -9.22 -6.85
C VAL A 84 12.34 -10.67 -7.24
N LEU A 85 11.12 -11.12 -6.97
CA LEU A 85 10.66 -12.47 -7.34
C LEU A 85 10.33 -12.61 -8.85
N GLY A 86 10.45 -11.54 -9.64
CA GLY A 86 10.15 -11.55 -11.08
C GLY A 86 8.65 -11.61 -11.41
N GLU A 87 7.79 -11.31 -10.44
CA GLU A 87 6.33 -11.40 -10.58
C GLU A 87 5.67 -10.06 -10.90
N LEU A 88 6.42 -8.97 -10.78
CA LEU A 88 6.02 -7.62 -11.16
C LEU A 88 7.18 -6.91 -11.82
N ASP A 89 6.94 -6.28 -12.95
CA ASP A 89 7.98 -5.52 -13.66
C ASP A 89 8.49 -4.34 -12.83
N TRP A 90 9.79 -4.16 -12.77
CA TRP A 90 10.45 -3.09 -12.00
C TRP A 90 9.99 -1.68 -12.37
N TRP A 91 9.62 -1.44 -13.63
CA TRP A 91 9.13 -0.13 -14.05
C TRP A 91 7.79 0.24 -13.39
N ILE A 92 6.90 -0.76 -13.17
CA ILE A 92 5.60 -0.56 -12.49
C ILE A 92 5.84 -0.18 -11.03
N THR A 93 6.68 -0.96 -10.35
CA THR A 93 7.10 -0.67 -8.97
C THR A 93 7.76 0.71 -8.89
N GLY A 94 8.66 1.04 -9.82
CA GLY A 94 9.32 2.32 -9.89
C GLY A 94 8.35 3.50 -10.02
N VAL A 95 7.40 3.43 -10.95
CA VAL A 95 6.37 4.48 -11.14
C VAL A 95 5.54 4.69 -9.87
N ILE A 96 5.09 3.59 -9.23
CA ILE A 96 4.29 3.69 -8.01
C ILE A 96 5.12 4.30 -6.87
N LEU A 97 6.33 3.80 -6.62
CA LEU A 97 7.18 4.27 -5.51
C LEU A 97 7.63 5.72 -5.71
N VAL A 98 8.08 6.09 -6.90
CA VAL A 98 8.49 7.48 -7.21
C VAL A 98 7.34 8.44 -6.95
N ARG A 99 6.13 8.08 -7.37
CA ARG A 99 4.94 8.87 -7.08
C ARG A 99 4.63 8.94 -5.60
N GLU A 100 4.67 7.80 -4.88
CA GLU A 100 4.38 7.77 -3.44
C GLU A 100 5.35 8.63 -2.62
N VAL A 101 6.64 8.46 -2.88
CA VAL A 101 7.69 9.23 -2.22
C VAL A 101 7.63 10.69 -2.66
N GLY A 102 7.51 10.96 -3.96
CA GLY A 102 7.49 12.32 -4.51
C GLY A 102 6.33 13.16 -3.96
N ILE A 103 5.10 12.62 -3.96
CA ILE A 103 3.95 13.34 -3.37
C ILE A 103 4.10 13.51 -1.86
N THR A 104 4.75 12.58 -1.19
CA THR A 104 4.98 12.70 0.26
C THR A 104 5.98 13.82 0.56
N ILE A 105 7.10 13.86 -0.16
CA ILE A 105 8.10 14.94 -0.03
C ILE A 105 7.45 16.28 -0.38
N TYR A 106 6.73 16.36 -1.50
CA TYR A 106 6.01 17.56 -1.89
C TYR A 106 5.03 18.02 -0.80
N ARG A 107 4.27 17.09 -0.22
CA ARG A 107 3.35 17.37 0.88
C ARG A 107 4.08 17.96 2.10
N PHE A 108 5.20 17.38 2.51
CA PHE A 108 5.98 17.90 3.64
C PHE A 108 6.57 19.29 3.35
N ALA A 109 7.01 19.54 2.12
CA ALA A 109 7.53 20.85 1.71
C ALA A 109 6.43 21.94 1.71
N VAL A 110 5.21 21.60 1.28
CA VAL A 110 4.10 22.57 1.14
C VAL A 110 3.30 22.74 2.44
N ILE A 111 3.23 21.73 3.30
CA ILE A 111 2.49 21.79 4.59
C ILE A 111 2.98 22.93 5.49
N ARG A 112 4.24 23.33 5.34
CA ARG A 112 4.83 24.44 6.13
C ARG A 112 4.07 25.76 5.91
N ASN A 113 3.37 25.90 4.78
CA ASN A 113 2.67 27.12 4.40
C ASN A 113 1.16 26.94 4.12
N ARG A 114 0.65 25.73 3.93
CA ARG A 114 -0.78 25.49 3.55
C ARG A 114 -1.23 24.06 3.90
N VAL A 115 -2.47 23.94 4.39
CA VAL A 115 -3.16 22.66 4.58
C VAL A 115 -3.90 22.30 3.29
N ILE A 116 -3.34 21.39 2.49
CA ILE A 116 -4.06 20.82 1.34
C ILE A 116 -4.89 19.65 1.85
N ALA A 117 -6.23 19.76 1.77
CA ALA A 117 -7.12 18.69 2.16
C ALA A 117 -6.86 17.41 1.34
N ALA A 118 -6.89 16.25 2.01
CA ALA A 118 -6.76 14.97 1.34
C ALA A 118 -7.91 14.77 0.36
N SER A 119 -7.62 14.70 -0.94
CA SER A 119 -8.63 14.43 -1.96
C SER A 119 -9.12 12.98 -1.87
N GLY A 120 -10.41 12.73 -2.20
CA GLY A 120 -10.99 11.38 -2.22
C GLY A 120 -10.20 10.40 -3.12
N GLY A 121 -9.52 10.89 -4.16
CA GLY A 121 -8.66 10.11 -5.05
C GLY A 121 -7.46 9.45 -4.35
N GLY A 122 -6.96 10.03 -3.25
CA GLY A 122 -5.89 9.42 -2.46
C GLY A 122 -6.30 8.11 -1.78
N LYS A 123 -7.56 8.00 -1.33
CA LYS A 123 -8.07 6.76 -0.71
C LYS A 123 -8.26 5.66 -1.75
N LEU A 124 -8.87 6.00 -2.90
CA LEU A 124 -9.09 5.04 -3.99
C LEU A 124 -7.79 4.43 -4.48
N LYS A 125 -6.75 5.25 -4.67
CA LYS A 125 -5.43 4.79 -5.08
C LYS A 125 -4.87 3.73 -4.11
N THR A 126 -4.87 3.99 -2.80
CA THR A 126 -4.35 3.05 -1.80
C THR A 126 -5.12 1.74 -1.81
N VAL A 127 -6.46 1.80 -1.91
CA VAL A 127 -7.30 0.60 -2.03
C VAL A 127 -6.94 -0.20 -3.28
N MET A 128 -6.79 0.44 -4.45
CA MET A 128 -6.44 -0.26 -5.69
C MET A 128 -5.04 -0.87 -5.64
N GLN A 129 -4.07 -0.19 -5.05
CA GLN A 129 -2.73 -0.75 -4.82
C GLN A 129 -2.77 -1.96 -3.86
N SER A 130 -3.53 -1.89 -2.77
CA SER A 130 -3.68 -3.01 -1.84
C SER A 130 -4.36 -4.22 -2.49
N ILE A 131 -5.38 -3.98 -3.33
CA ILE A 131 -6.04 -5.05 -4.10
C ILE A 131 -5.05 -5.68 -5.09
N LEU A 132 -4.30 -4.86 -5.85
CA LEU A 132 -3.29 -5.35 -6.78
C LEU A 132 -2.26 -6.23 -6.05
N VAL A 133 -1.67 -5.71 -4.98
CA VAL A 133 -0.66 -6.45 -4.20
C VAL A 133 -1.22 -7.74 -3.64
N GLY A 134 -2.39 -7.71 -2.99
CA GLY A 134 -3.04 -8.90 -2.45
C GLY A 134 -3.33 -9.95 -3.54
N PHE A 135 -3.70 -9.51 -4.73
CA PHE A 135 -3.93 -10.40 -5.88
C PHE A 135 -2.63 -11.01 -6.41
N LEU A 136 -1.57 -10.22 -6.58
CA LEU A 136 -0.26 -10.70 -7.03
C LEU A 136 0.39 -11.65 -6.03
N LEU A 137 0.15 -11.47 -4.72
CA LEU A 137 0.60 -12.37 -3.67
C LEU A 137 -0.11 -13.72 -3.71
N SER A 138 -1.31 -13.81 -4.29
CA SER A 138 -2.07 -15.06 -4.33
C SER A 138 -1.35 -16.14 -5.15
N PRO A 139 -1.57 -17.43 -4.85
CA PRO A 139 -1.00 -18.51 -5.64
C PRO A 139 -1.34 -18.41 -7.12
N ALA A 140 -0.45 -18.93 -7.98
CA ALA A 140 -0.75 -19.01 -9.40
C ALA A 140 -1.89 -20.01 -9.69
N ASN A 141 -2.65 -19.69 -10.74
CA ASN A 141 -3.71 -20.59 -11.26
C ASN A 141 -4.83 -20.95 -10.28
N TRP A 142 -5.07 -20.14 -9.24
CA TRP A 142 -6.20 -20.34 -8.34
C TRP A 142 -7.53 -19.93 -8.98
N MET A 143 -7.49 -19.08 -10.02
CA MET A 143 -8.69 -18.71 -10.78
C MET A 143 -8.96 -19.70 -11.91
N PRO A 144 -10.24 -20.08 -12.13
CA PRO A 144 -10.62 -20.96 -13.22
C PRO A 144 -10.43 -20.29 -14.59
N PHE A 145 -10.41 -21.11 -15.65
CA PHE A 145 -10.41 -20.66 -17.06
C PHE A 145 -9.20 -19.81 -17.50
N GLY A 146 -8.08 -19.83 -16.76
CA GLY A 146 -6.91 -19.03 -17.10
C GLY A 146 -7.13 -17.51 -17.03
N LEU A 147 -8.10 -17.07 -16.25
CA LEU A 147 -8.46 -15.65 -16.12
C LEU A 147 -7.45 -14.84 -15.31
N GLN A 148 -6.64 -15.51 -14.48
CA GLN A 148 -5.73 -14.82 -13.56
C GLN A 148 -4.80 -13.82 -14.25
N PRO A 149 -4.09 -14.13 -15.36
CA PRO A 149 -3.21 -13.16 -16.01
C PRO A 149 -3.93 -11.92 -16.56
N TRP A 150 -5.18 -12.08 -17.00
CA TRP A 150 -5.99 -10.96 -17.48
C TRP A 150 -6.42 -10.04 -16.35
N VAL A 151 -6.81 -10.63 -15.21
CA VAL A 151 -7.17 -9.87 -14.01
C VAL A 151 -5.94 -9.14 -13.45
N GLU A 152 -4.77 -9.78 -13.42
CA GLU A 152 -3.50 -9.16 -13.01
C GLU A 152 -3.20 -7.92 -13.87
N ARG A 153 -3.26 -8.05 -15.19
CA ARG A 153 -3.04 -6.93 -16.11
C ARG A 153 -4.04 -5.80 -15.90
N ALA A 154 -5.32 -6.13 -15.75
CA ALA A 154 -6.34 -5.14 -15.47
C ALA A 154 -6.10 -4.39 -14.16
N LEU A 155 -5.74 -5.11 -13.09
CA LEU A 155 -5.42 -4.52 -11.80
C LEU A 155 -4.18 -3.63 -11.85
N ILE A 156 -3.14 -4.03 -12.60
CA ILE A 156 -1.94 -3.20 -12.82
C ILE A 156 -2.33 -1.88 -13.49
N VAL A 157 -3.11 -1.94 -14.57
CA VAL A 157 -3.57 -0.74 -15.29
C VAL A 157 -4.39 0.16 -14.37
N VAL A 158 -5.34 -0.39 -13.63
CA VAL A 158 -6.18 0.38 -12.70
C VAL A 158 -5.35 1.01 -11.59
N ALA A 159 -4.39 0.28 -11.01
CA ALA A 159 -3.51 0.80 -9.99
C ALA A 159 -2.61 1.93 -10.52
N LEU A 160 -2.06 1.80 -11.74
CA LEU A 160 -1.26 2.84 -12.37
C LEU A 160 -2.10 4.08 -12.68
N VAL A 161 -3.28 3.92 -13.29
CA VAL A 161 -4.18 5.04 -13.63
C VAL A 161 -4.61 5.79 -12.38
N THR A 162 -5.05 5.08 -11.34
CA THR A 162 -5.47 5.73 -10.08
C THR A 162 -4.30 6.39 -9.35
N THR A 163 -3.11 5.79 -9.42
CA THR A 163 -1.89 6.35 -8.83
C THR A 163 -1.48 7.63 -9.54
N LEU A 164 -1.38 7.63 -10.86
CA LEU A 164 -0.95 8.77 -11.65
C LEU A 164 -2.00 9.90 -11.63
N SER A 165 -3.28 9.58 -11.83
CA SER A 165 -4.36 10.59 -11.81
C SER A 165 -4.46 11.30 -10.46
N SER A 166 -4.36 10.56 -9.35
CA SER A 166 -4.35 11.16 -8.01
C SER A 166 -3.09 12.00 -7.76
N GLY A 167 -1.94 11.63 -8.33
CA GLY A 167 -0.71 12.41 -8.27
C GLY A 167 -0.82 13.73 -9.01
N ILE A 168 -1.29 13.69 -10.26
CA ILE A 168 -1.52 14.88 -11.10
C ILE A 168 -2.54 15.81 -10.45
N ALA A 169 -3.67 15.27 -9.98
CA ALA A 169 -4.69 16.07 -9.30
C ALA A 169 -4.13 16.80 -8.07
N TYR A 170 -3.23 16.16 -7.33
CA TYR A 170 -2.59 16.76 -6.17
C TYR A 170 -1.63 17.89 -6.54
N LEU A 171 -0.81 17.70 -7.58
CA LEU A 171 0.10 18.73 -8.10
C LEU A 171 -0.66 19.93 -8.67
N VAL A 172 -1.72 19.69 -9.45
CA VAL A 172 -2.59 20.76 -10.02
C VAL A 172 -3.27 21.55 -8.91
N ALA A 173 -3.78 20.88 -7.86
CA ALA A 173 -4.38 21.57 -6.72
C ALA A 173 -3.37 22.44 -5.95
N GLY A 174 -2.11 22.00 -5.89
CA GLY A 174 -1.03 22.79 -5.30
C GLY A 174 -0.56 23.97 -6.15
N ALA A 175 -0.65 23.86 -7.48
CA ALA A 175 -0.21 24.91 -8.42
C ALA A 175 -1.25 26.03 -8.62
N LYS A 176 -2.55 25.77 -8.42
CA LYS A 176 -3.64 26.74 -8.62
C LYS A 176 -3.73 27.81 -7.52
N LYS A 177 -2.74 27.96 -6.70
CA LYS A 177 -2.63 28.98 -5.63
C LYS A 177 -1.25 29.60 -5.59
#